data_5aba4ba944a790cdb4023ffb70bbb2b3
#
_entry.id   5aba4ba944a790cdb4023ffb70bbb2b3
#
_cell.length_a   1.000
_cell.length_b   1.000
_cell.length_c   1.000
_cell.angle_alpha   90.00
_cell.angle_beta   90.00
_cell.angle_gamma   90.00
#
_symmetry.space_group_name_H-M   'P 1'
#
loop_
_entity.id
_entity.type
_entity.pdbx_description
1 polymer ?
#
loop_
_entity_poly.entity_id
_entity_poly.type
_entity_poly.pdbx_seq_one_letter_code
_entity_poly.pdbx_strand_id
1 'polypeptide(L)'
;MEQEDLREKYISYIRNKRRKKFLILFSIYQLMFFITVILSLNFQLINIVYLIYCLDVDIIVSIFTYVLIYKKTKKNKNKDILMMFSLNVYPEIQFLIDKDDFLIGRKIDSVNGYIENQDVISKIHARIIRVGNNFFIKDEESLNGTYLNDKKINEDDVTPLKIGDIVKLANIEFKIK
;
A
#
# COMPACT_ATOMS: atom_id res chain seq x y z
N MET A 1 16.56 -14.07 4.07
CA MET A 1 15.57 -14.70 4.95
C MET A 1 14.69 -13.66 5.64
N GLU A 2 15.25 -12.69 6.39
CA GLU A 2 14.48 -11.64 7.08
C GLU A 2 13.78 -10.64 6.12
N GLN A 3 14.39 -10.29 5.01
CA GLN A 3 13.82 -9.40 4.00
C GLN A 3 12.62 -10.01 3.27
N GLU A 4 12.65 -11.31 3.06
CA GLU A 4 11.59 -12.05 2.39
C GLU A 4 10.36 -12.17 3.28
N ASP A 5 10.56 -12.39 4.58
CA ASP A 5 9.51 -12.42 5.61
C ASP A 5 8.79 -11.06 5.73
N LEU A 6 9.54 -9.97 5.75
CA LEU A 6 8.98 -8.61 5.79
C LEU A 6 8.12 -8.31 4.57
N ARG A 7 8.61 -8.67 3.38
CA ARG A 7 7.88 -8.52 2.12
C ARG A 7 6.59 -9.34 2.11
N GLU A 8 6.64 -10.59 2.57
CA GLU A 8 5.45 -11.45 2.68
C GLU A 8 4.43 -10.90 3.68
N LYS A 9 4.86 -10.39 4.82
CA LYS A 9 4.01 -9.74 5.82
C LYS A 9 3.23 -8.55 5.23
N TYR A 10 3.88 -7.71 4.39
CA TYR A 10 3.21 -6.59 3.71
C TYR A 10 2.29 -7.03 2.59
N ILE A 11 2.70 -8.02 1.80
CA ILE A 11 1.83 -8.60 0.77
C ILE A 11 0.57 -9.16 1.43
N SER A 12 0.72 -9.86 2.56
CA SER A 12 -0.41 -10.40 3.34
C SER A 12 -1.31 -9.28 3.90
N TYR A 13 -0.73 -8.21 4.44
CA TYR A 13 -1.47 -7.04 4.94
C TYR A 13 -2.31 -6.37 3.84
N ILE A 14 -1.70 -6.09 2.68
CA ILE A 14 -2.40 -5.49 1.53
C ILE A 14 -3.49 -6.42 1.01
N ARG A 15 -3.20 -7.72 0.93
CA ARG A 15 -4.17 -8.76 0.54
C ARG A 15 -5.36 -8.79 1.50
N ASN A 16 -5.12 -8.77 2.81
CA ASN A 16 -6.16 -8.76 3.83
C ASN A 16 -7.00 -7.49 3.81
N LYS A 17 -6.39 -6.32 3.62
CA LYS A 17 -7.12 -5.05 3.47
C LYS A 17 -8.05 -5.05 2.25
N ARG A 18 -7.61 -5.65 1.13
CA ARG A 18 -8.45 -5.81 -0.08
C ARG A 18 -9.57 -6.81 0.13
N ARG A 19 -9.28 -7.95 0.78
CA ARG A 19 -10.30 -8.96 1.13
C ARG A 19 -11.37 -8.39 2.04
N LYS A 20 -11.02 -7.62 3.07
CA LYS A 20 -11.99 -6.95 3.96
C LYS A 20 -12.93 -6.01 3.19
N LYS A 21 -12.40 -5.17 2.29
CA LYS A 21 -13.23 -4.29 1.45
C LYS A 21 -14.19 -5.08 0.55
N PHE A 22 -13.71 -6.15 -0.07
CA PHE A 22 -14.53 -7.03 -0.90
C PHE A 22 -15.64 -7.69 -0.08
N LEU A 23 -15.31 -8.25 1.08
CA LEU A 23 -16.29 -8.90 1.96
C LEU A 23 -17.39 -7.93 2.44
N ILE A 24 -17.02 -6.68 2.76
CA ILE A 24 -18.02 -5.65 3.15
C ILE A 24 -18.96 -5.34 1.99
N LEU A 25 -18.45 -5.10 0.79
CA LEU A 25 -19.29 -4.86 -0.40
C LEU A 25 -20.19 -6.04 -0.72
N PHE A 26 -19.64 -7.25 -0.66
CA PHE A 26 -20.39 -8.50 -0.87
C PHE A 26 -21.50 -8.68 0.17
N SER A 27 -21.21 -8.41 1.46
CA SER A 27 -22.22 -8.49 2.53
C SER A 27 -23.35 -7.49 2.37
N ILE A 28 -23.03 -6.25 1.95
CA ILE A 28 -24.05 -5.23 1.67
C ILE A 28 -24.96 -5.70 0.52
N TYR A 29 -24.36 -6.24 -0.53
CA TYR A 29 -25.11 -6.75 -1.68
C TYR A 29 -26.03 -7.91 -1.29
N GLN A 30 -25.54 -8.87 -0.51
CA GLN A 30 -26.34 -9.99 0.01
C GLN A 30 -27.49 -9.50 0.90
N LEU A 31 -27.27 -8.49 1.73
CA LEU A 31 -28.33 -7.89 2.56
C LEU A 31 -29.43 -7.28 1.69
N MET A 32 -29.08 -6.54 0.63
CA MET A 32 -30.04 -5.96 -0.31
C MET A 32 -30.85 -7.06 -1.02
N PHE A 33 -30.19 -8.15 -1.42
CA PHE A 33 -30.87 -9.31 -2.03
C PHE A 33 -31.89 -9.93 -1.06
N PHE A 34 -31.54 -10.18 0.21
CA PHE A 34 -32.49 -10.69 1.20
C PHE A 34 -33.68 -9.78 1.44
N ILE A 35 -33.47 -8.45 1.46
CA ILE A 35 -34.56 -7.47 1.58
C ILE A 35 -35.53 -7.60 0.39
N THR A 36 -35.02 -7.71 -0.83
CA THR A 36 -35.87 -7.85 -2.02
C THR A 36 -36.64 -9.15 -2.02
N VAL A 37 -36.05 -10.26 -1.57
CA VAL A 37 -36.75 -11.56 -1.42
C VAL A 37 -37.86 -11.47 -0.37
N ILE A 38 -37.61 -10.88 0.80
CA ILE A 38 -38.61 -10.72 1.86
C ILE A 38 -39.81 -9.86 1.38
N LEU A 39 -39.50 -8.75 0.68
CA LEU A 39 -40.56 -7.89 0.12
C LEU A 39 -41.41 -8.65 -0.91
N SER A 40 -40.79 -9.44 -1.79
CA SER A 40 -41.49 -10.21 -2.80
C SER A 40 -42.35 -11.33 -2.19
N LEU A 41 -41.90 -11.98 -1.10
CA LEU A 41 -42.69 -12.95 -0.35
C LEU A 41 -43.99 -12.36 0.22
N ASN A 42 -43.92 -11.16 0.76
CA ASN A 42 -45.07 -10.44 1.32
C ASN A 42 -46.14 -10.07 0.27
N PHE A 43 -45.77 -9.94 -1.00
CA PHE A 43 -46.69 -9.56 -2.08
C PHE A 43 -47.27 -10.76 -2.85
N GLN A 44 -47.05 -12.01 -2.41
CA GLN A 44 -47.51 -13.27 -3.08
C GLN A 44 -47.14 -13.35 -4.58
N LEU A 45 -46.14 -12.62 -5.02
CA LEU A 45 -45.74 -12.50 -6.43
C LEU A 45 -44.71 -13.53 -6.89
N ILE A 46 -44.44 -14.57 -6.07
CA ILE A 46 -43.32 -15.45 -6.37
C ILE A 46 -43.74 -16.70 -7.09
N ASN A 47 -43.42 -16.72 -8.37
CA ASN A 47 -43.23 -17.95 -9.11
C ASN A 47 -41.77 -18.45 -8.86
N ILE A 48 -41.59 -19.77 -8.65
CA ILE A 48 -40.26 -20.40 -8.45
C ILE A 48 -39.27 -19.99 -9.56
N VAL A 49 -39.75 -19.83 -10.78
CA VAL A 49 -38.95 -19.35 -11.93
C VAL A 49 -38.35 -17.98 -11.71
N TYR A 50 -39.09 -17.05 -11.07
CA TYR A 50 -38.59 -15.72 -10.75
C TYR A 50 -37.47 -15.77 -9.69
N LEU A 51 -37.60 -16.66 -8.73
CA LEU A 51 -36.62 -16.85 -7.66
C LEU A 51 -35.28 -17.40 -8.21
N ILE A 52 -35.36 -18.38 -9.13
CA ILE A 52 -34.19 -18.91 -9.84
C ILE A 52 -33.54 -17.81 -10.68
N TYR A 53 -34.31 -17.01 -11.42
CA TYR A 53 -33.76 -15.90 -12.22
C TYR A 53 -33.04 -14.85 -11.38
N CYS A 54 -33.55 -14.51 -10.19
CA CYS A 54 -32.89 -13.60 -9.27
C CYS A 54 -31.56 -14.16 -8.77
N LEU A 55 -31.46 -15.45 -8.46
CA LEU A 55 -30.23 -16.12 -8.06
C LEU A 55 -29.17 -16.11 -9.17
N ASP A 56 -29.58 -16.38 -10.42
CA ASP A 56 -28.67 -16.36 -11.57
C ASP A 56 -28.10 -14.95 -11.81
N VAL A 57 -28.95 -13.93 -11.72
CA VAL A 57 -28.52 -12.52 -11.85
C VAL A 57 -27.54 -12.16 -10.72
N ASP A 58 -27.77 -12.61 -9.49
CA ASP A 58 -26.89 -12.38 -8.34
C ASP A 58 -25.49 -12.97 -8.56
N ILE A 59 -25.42 -14.20 -9.04
CA ILE A 59 -24.16 -14.88 -9.36
C ILE A 59 -23.41 -14.13 -10.47
N ILE A 60 -24.09 -13.71 -11.53
CA ILE A 60 -23.50 -12.99 -12.66
C ILE A 60 -22.92 -11.64 -12.19
N VAL A 61 -23.69 -10.89 -11.41
CA VAL A 61 -23.23 -9.58 -10.87
C VAL A 61 -22.05 -9.76 -9.91
N SER A 62 -22.06 -10.80 -9.09
CA SER A 62 -20.95 -11.14 -8.18
C SER A 62 -19.67 -11.46 -8.94
N ILE A 63 -19.76 -12.28 -9.99
CA ILE A 63 -18.61 -12.60 -10.87
C ILE A 63 -18.13 -11.36 -11.59
N PHE A 64 -19.03 -10.54 -12.12
CA PHE A 64 -18.69 -9.31 -12.85
C PHE A 64 -17.98 -8.30 -11.95
N THR A 65 -18.45 -8.06 -10.74
CA THR A 65 -17.80 -7.18 -9.76
C THR A 65 -16.43 -7.71 -9.35
N TYR A 66 -16.29 -9.02 -9.16
CA TYR A 66 -15.00 -9.65 -8.90
C TYR A 66 -14.00 -9.41 -10.05
N VAL A 67 -14.43 -9.62 -11.29
CA VAL A 67 -13.60 -9.41 -12.49
C VAL A 67 -13.21 -7.95 -12.66
N LEU A 68 -14.12 -7.00 -12.41
CA LEU A 68 -13.80 -5.55 -12.46
C LEU A 68 -12.76 -5.17 -11.42
N ILE A 69 -12.91 -5.65 -10.19
CA ILE A 69 -11.93 -5.41 -9.12
C ILE A 69 -10.59 -6.05 -9.47
N TYR A 70 -10.61 -7.27 -10.01
CA TYR A 70 -9.40 -7.97 -10.45
C TYR A 70 -8.69 -7.25 -11.61
N LYS A 71 -9.43 -6.82 -12.64
CA LYS A 71 -8.88 -6.05 -13.77
C LYS A 71 -8.32 -4.69 -13.34
N LYS A 72 -9.00 -3.96 -12.45
CA LYS A 72 -8.51 -2.69 -11.91
C LYS A 72 -7.19 -2.86 -11.16
N THR A 73 -6.99 -3.99 -10.46
CA THR A 73 -5.72 -4.29 -9.79
C THR A 73 -4.60 -4.69 -10.76
N LYS A 74 -4.94 -5.25 -11.94
CA LYS A 74 -3.95 -5.66 -12.95
C LYS A 74 -3.53 -4.50 -13.87
N LYS A 75 -4.41 -3.50 -14.10
CA LYS A 75 -4.15 -2.36 -14.97
C LYS A 75 -3.15 -1.35 -14.36
N ASN A 76 -2.95 -1.36 -13.05
CA ASN A 76 -1.95 -0.53 -12.36
C ASN A 76 -0.54 -1.17 -12.37
N LYS A 77 -0.16 -1.77 -13.49
CA LYS A 77 1.20 -2.26 -13.73
C LYS A 77 2.15 -1.21 -14.33
N ASN A 78 1.70 0.03 -14.49
CA ASN A 78 2.65 1.12 -14.63
C ASN A 78 3.34 1.25 -13.27
N LYS A 79 4.63 1.02 -13.28
CA LYS A 79 5.52 1.10 -12.14
C LYS A 79 5.53 2.56 -11.69
N ASP A 80 4.69 2.93 -10.72
CA ASP A 80 4.76 4.27 -10.16
C ASP A 80 6.18 4.45 -9.60
N ILE A 81 6.83 5.50 -10.02
CA ILE A 81 8.17 5.87 -9.56
C ILE A 81 7.97 6.91 -8.49
N LEU A 82 8.53 6.68 -7.31
CA LEU A 82 8.53 7.64 -6.23
C LEU A 82 9.82 8.46 -6.30
N MET A 83 9.69 9.76 -6.14
CA MET A 83 10.84 10.66 -6.07
C MET A 83 10.94 11.26 -4.67
N MET A 84 12.17 11.38 -4.17
CA MET A 84 12.49 12.09 -2.93
C MET A 84 13.41 13.25 -3.23
N PHE A 85 13.06 14.44 -2.73
CA PHE A 85 13.85 15.67 -2.90
C PHE A 85 14.19 16.25 -1.53
N SER A 86 15.48 16.49 -1.28
CA SER A 86 15.89 17.17 -0.04
C SER A 86 15.37 18.60 0.00
N LEU A 87 15.00 19.07 1.19
CA LEU A 87 14.45 20.40 1.41
C LEU A 87 15.46 21.37 2.02
N ASN A 88 16.43 20.83 2.78
CA ASN A 88 17.31 21.62 3.65
C ASN A 88 18.81 21.35 3.42
N VAL A 89 19.18 20.73 2.30
CA VAL A 89 20.56 20.44 1.92
C VAL A 89 20.87 21.02 0.55
N TYR A 90 22.05 21.65 0.41
CA TYR A 90 22.55 22.16 -0.85
C TYR A 90 23.94 21.55 -1.14
N PRO A 91 24.19 21.00 -2.37
CA PRO A 91 23.22 20.86 -3.46
C PRO A 91 22.07 19.91 -3.12
N GLU A 92 20.92 20.09 -3.80
CA GLU A 92 19.73 19.27 -3.58
C GLU A 92 20.01 17.78 -3.83
N ILE A 93 19.66 16.95 -2.87
CA ILE A 93 19.77 15.50 -3.00
C ILE A 93 18.45 14.97 -3.56
N GLN A 94 18.53 14.18 -4.64
CA GLN A 94 17.37 13.58 -5.29
C GLN A 94 17.54 12.07 -5.38
N PHE A 95 16.49 11.33 -5.00
CA PHE A 95 16.44 9.89 -5.18
C PHE A 95 15.25 9.50 -6.05
N LEU A 96 15.53 8.66 -7.06
CA LEU A 96 14.54 7.99 -7.87
C LEU A 96 14.36 6.57 -7.33
N ILE A 97 13.21 6.30 -6.73
CA ILE A 97 12.89 5.00 -6.12
C ILE A 97 12.34 4.07 -7.20
N ASP A 98 13.22 3.44 -7.94
CA ASP A 98 12.91 2.55 -9.08
C ASP A 98 12.90 1.06 -8.73
N LYS A 99 13.41 0.70 -7.54
CA LYS A 99 13.51 -0.67 -7.04
C LYS A 99 12.40 -1.00 -6.04
N ASP A 100 12.09 -2.29 -5.90
CA ASP A 100 11.11 -2.77 -4.93
C ASP A 100 11.67 -2.73 -3.48
N ASP A 101 12.98 -2.69 -3.35
CA ASP A 101 13.73 -2.54 -2.10
C ASP A 101 14.82 -1.51 -2.33
N PHE A 102 14.74 -0.37 -1.64
CA PHE A 102 15.62 0.77 -1.84
C PHE A 102 16.18 1.25 -0.50
N LEU A 103 17.47 1.00 -0.29
CA LEU A 103 18.19 1.39 0.92
C LEU A 103 18.77 2.80 0.78
N ILE A 104 18.69 3.60 1.84
CA ILE A 104 19.24 4.96 1.93
C ILE A 104 20.22 5.02 3.09
N GLY A 105 21.37 5.64 2.89
CA GLY A 105 22.40 5.80 3.92
C GLY A 105 23.69 6.41 3.39
N ARG A 106 24.75 6.44 4.26
CA ARG A 106 26.05 7.01 3.93
C ARG A 106 27.12 6.02 3.48
N LYS A 107 26.82 4.72 3.35
CA LYS A 107 27.78 3.72 2.85
C LYS A 107 27.48 3.37 1.41
N ILE A 108 28.23 3.99 0.48
CA ILE A 108 28.01 3.91 -0.97
C ILE A 108 27.84 2.48 -1.51
N ASP A 109 28.65 1.53 -1.03
CA ASP A 109 28.62 0.14 -1.52
C ASP A 109 27.44 -0.69 -0.98
N SER A 110 26.65 -0.12 -0.06
CA SER A 110 25.60 -0.86 0.66
C SER A 110 24.20 -0.28 0.48
N VAL A 111 24.07 0.85 -0.22
CA VAL A 111 22.80 1.57 -0.37
C VAL A 111 22.50 1.91 -1.83
N ASN A 112 21.25 2.17 -2.11
CA ASN A 112 20.79 2.63 -3.43
C ASN A 112 20.78 4.17 -3.50
N GLY A 113 20.37 4.81 -2.38
CA GLY A 113 20.38 6.24 -2.17
C GLY A 113 21.54 6.64 -1.26
N TYR A 114 22.66 7.05 -1.85
CA TYR A 114 23.82 7.48 -1.12
C TYR A 114 23.70 8.95 -0.71
N ILE A 115 23.93 9.24 0.58
CA ILE A 115 23.99 10.58 1.14
C ILE A 115 25.44 10.85 1.55
N GLU A 116 26.09 11.76 0.81
CA GLU A 116 27.51 12.09 0.99
C GLU A 116 27.70 13.08 2.13
N ASN A 117 28.87 12.96 2.83
CA ASN A 117 29.39 13.93 3.81
C ASN A 117 28.38 14.29 4.94
N GLN A 118 27.58 13.33 5.37
CA GLN A 118 26.59 13.52 6.44
C GLN A 118 26.79 12.49 7.54
N ASP A 119 27.62 12.83 8.55
CA ASP A 119 27.95 11.92 9.67
C ASP A 119 26.73 11.58 10.53
N VAL A 120 25.70 12.41 10.51
CA VAL A 120 24.43 12.18 11.21
C VAL A 120 23.59 11.06 10.59
N ILE A 121 23.89 10.69 9.33
CA ILE A 121 23.24 9.60 8.62
C ILE A 121 23.95 8.28 8.91
N SER A 122 23.24 7.24 9.27
CA SER A 122 23.77 5.90 9.49
C SER A 122 24.26 5.26 8.19
N LYS A 123 25.16 4.26 8.27
CA LYS A 123 25.68 3.53 7.10
C LYS A 123 24.55 2.99 6.21
N ILE A 124 23.57 2.35 6.83
CA ILE A 124 22.24 2.07 6.31
C ILE A 124 21.29 2.76 7.28
N HIS A 125 20.45 3.67 6.82
CA HIS A 125 19.63 4.51 7.67
C HIS A 125 18.14 4.16 7.58
N ALA A 126 17.65 4.10 6.37
CA ALA A 126 16.25 3.80 6.11
C ALA A 126 16.09 2.92 4.87
N ARG A 127 14.97 2.25 4.80
CA ARG A 127 14.58 1.39 3.69
C ARG A 127 13.23 1.83 3.15
N ILE A 128 13.12 1.98 1.83
CA ILE A 128 11.83 2.13 1.16
C ILE A 128 11.49 0.81 0.49
N ILE A 129 10.30 0.28 0.80
CA ILE A 129 9.79 -0.97 0.28
C ILE A 129 8.60 -0.67 -0.62
N ARG A 130 8.62 -1.18 -1.86
CA ARG A 130 7.51 -1.08 -2.78
C ARG A 130 6.77 -2.41 -2.91
N VAL A 131 5.45 -2.36 -2.78
CA VAL A 131 4.56 -3.51 -3.01
C VAL A 131 3.46 -3.10 -3.98
N GLY A 132 3.63 -3.45 -5.23
CA GLY A 132 2.78 -2.96 -6.33
C GLY A 132 2.92 -1.45 -6.48
N ASN A 133 1.84 -0.69 -6.29
CA ASN A 133 1.82 0.77 -6.35
C ASN A 133 1.88 1.45 -4.96
N ASN A 134 2.15 0.68 -3.90
CA ASN A 134 2.23 1.25 -2.56
C ASN A 134 3.69 1.25 -2.11
N PHE A 135 4.08 2.35 -1.49
CA PHE A 135 5.39 2.52 -0.89
C PHE A 135 5.28 2.52 0.63
N PHE A 136 6.32 2.04 1.26
CA PHE A 136 6.44 1.98 2.72
C PHE A 136 7.86 2.40 3.09
N ILE A 137 8.01 2.96 4.28
CA ILE A 137 9.31 3.31 4.83
C ILE A 137 9.52 2.58 6.16
N LYS A 138 10.74 2.11 6.37
CA LYS A 138 11.22 1.51 7.61
C LYS A 138 12.52 2.18 8.04
N ASP A 139 12.70 2.37 9.33
CA ASP A 139 14.00 2.70 9.93
C ASP A 139 14.87 1.45 10.01
N GLU A 140 16.14 1.53 9.63
CA GLU A 140 17.09 0.41 9.68
C GLU A 140 18.04 0.58 10.89
N GLU A 141 17.46 0.68 12.09
CA GLU A 141 18.18 0.87 13.37
C GLU A 141 19.13 2.07 13.32
N SER A 142 18.62 3.18 12.78
CA SER A 142 19.44 4.37 12.58
C SER A 142 19.75 5.09 13.89
N LEU A 143 20.97 5.64 14.03
CA LEU A 143 21.43 6.30 15.25
C LEU A 143 20.57 7.51 15.63
N ASN A 144 20.15 8.30 14.63
CA ASN A 144 19.42 9.56 14.84
C ASN A 144 17.94 9.48 14.46
N GLY A 145 17.47 8.30 14.04
CA GLY A 145 16.06 8.01 13.75
C GLY A 145 15.57 8.51 12.39
N THR A 146 14.53 7.84 11.93
CA THR A 146 13.72 8.18 10.76
C THR A 146 12.37 8.71 11.22
N TYR A 147 11.88 9.78 10.59
CA TYR A 147 10.60 10.40 10.92
C TYR A 147 9.74 10.54 9.66
N LEU A 148 8.44 10.39 9.83
CA LEU A 148 7.45 10.65 8.78
C LEU A 148 6.46 11.70 9.29
N ASN A 149 6.40 12.86 8.63
CA ASN A 149 5.57 14.00 9.03
C ASN A 149 5.77 14.31 10.53
N ASP A 150 7.02 14.49 10.96
CA ASP A 150 7.49 14.77 12.33
C ASP A 150 7.25 13.65 13.36
N LYS A 151 6.62 12.54 12.97
CA LYS A 151 6.43 11.38 13.84
C LYS A 151 7.57 10.38 13.65
N LYS A 152 8.27 10.05 14.75
CA LYS A 152 9.32 9.02 14.73
C LYS A 152 8.75 7.65 14.33
N ILE A 153 9.44 6.95 13.43
CA ILE A 153 9.16 5.58 13.06
C ILE A 153 9.93 4.67 14.03
N ASN A 154 9.26 3.69 14.66
CA ASN A 154 9.95 2.69 15.46
C ASN A 154 10.66 1.70 14.55
N GLU A 155 11.73 1.06 15.05
CA GLU A 155 12.60 0.15 14.28
C GLU A 155 11.85 -1.04 13.67
N ASP A 156 10.82 -1.55 14.35
CA ASP A 156 9.98 -2.66 13.87
C ASP A 156 8.81 -2.21 12.98
N ASP A 157 8.53 -0.91 12.94
CA ASP A 157 7.38 -0.39 12.22
C ASP A 157 7.73 -0.13 10.76
N VAL A 158 6.81 -0.53 9.90
CA VAL A 158 6.87 -0.12 8.50
C VAL A 158 5.64 0.70 8.17
N THR A 159 5.91 1.95 7.86
CA THR A 159 4.90 2.99 7.75
C THR A 159 4.56 3.24 6.28
N PRO A 160 3.27 3.31 5.90
CA PRO A 160 2.88 3.67 4.54
C PRO A 160 3.35 5.07 4.16
N LEU A 161 3.96 5.18 2.98
CA LEU A 161 4.48 6.42 2.41
C LEU A 161 3.58 6.89 1.27
N LYS A 162 3.27 8.19 1.24
CA LYS A 162 2.39 8.82 0.25
C LYS A 162 3.07 10.01 -0.41
N ILE A 163 2.63 10.35 -1.62
CA ILE A 163 2.99 11.61 -2.27
C ILE A 163 2.56 12.78 -1.37
N GLY A 164 3.46 13.73 -1.21
CA GLY A 164 3.27 14.91 -0.34
C GLY A 164 3.84 14.74 1.07
N ASP A 165 4.13 13.51 1.52
CA ASP A 165 4.74 13.27 2.83
C ASP A 165 6.14 13.89 2.92
N ILE A 166 6.55 14.23 4.14
CA ILE A 166 7.90 14.66 4.49
C ILE A 166 8.57 13.54 5.29
N VAL A 167 9.65 13.01 4.72
CA VAL A 167 10.52 12.03 5.39
C VAL A 167 11.73 12.78 5.92
N LYS A 168 12.03 12.63 7.21
CA LYS A 168 13.25 13.18 7.81
C LYS A 168 14.17 12.04 8.25
N LEU A 169 15.37 12.01 7.70
CA LEU A 169 16.45 11.10 8.06
C LEU A 169 17.46 11.90 8.91
N ALA A 170 17.51 11.62 10.21
CA ALA A 170 18.23 12.44 11.17
C ALA A 170 17.77 13.92 11.11
N ASN A 171 18.56 14.80 10.48
CA ASN A 171 18.26 16.22 10.29
C ASN A 171 17.96 16.60 8.83
N ILE A 172 17.98 15.64 7.90
CA ILE A 172 17.73 15.88 6.47
C ILE A 172 16.28 15.57 6.13
N GLU A 173 15.58 16.55 5.61
CA GLU A 173 14.19 16.43 5.20
C GLU A 173 14.05 16.20 3.70
N PHE A 174 13.21 15.25 3.32
CA PHE A 174 12.91 14.91 1.95
C PHE A 174 11.40 15.01 1.71
N LYS A 175 11.01 15.71 0.67
CA LYS A 175 9.62 15.71 0.19
C LYS A 175 9.40 14.59 -0.81
N ILE A 176 8.32 13.87 -0.65
CA ILE A 176 7.89 12.78 -1.52
C ILE A 176 7.02 13.35 -2.67
N LYS A 177 7.38 13.02 -3.91
CA LYS A 177 6.66 13.42 -5.13
C LYS A 177 6.39 12.24 -6.04
#